data_e47567353a88855a1971fc49b16a73d8
#
_entry.id   e47567353a88855a1971fc49b16a73d8
#
_cell.length_a   1.000
_cell.length_b   1.000
_cell.length_c   1.000
_cell.angle_alpha   90.00
_cell.angle_beta   90.00
_cell.angle_gamma   90.00
#
_symmetry.space_group_name_H-M   'P 1'
#
loop_
_entity.id
_entity.type
_entity.pdbx_description
1 polymer ?
#
loop_
_entity_poly.entity_id
_entity_poly.type
_entity_poly.pdbx_seq_one_letter_code
_entity_poly.pdbx_strand_id
1 'polypeptide(L)'
;MVYKCLIFLLFLAPMVAQSNTPKELYSFTGIEDQERFSNLIETFRCPKCQSSSLAGSNAPIAQDLKTEIHRLIKEGKSDQQIEAFLRSRYGDFIIYKP
;
A
#
# COMPACT_ATOMS: atom_id res chain seq x y z
N MET A 1 14.98 -40.25 32.70
CA MET A 1 14.59 -40.55 31.31
C MET A 1 13.30 -39.83 30.87
N VAL A 2 12.37 -39.63 31.77
CA VAL A 2 11.10 -38.94 31.42
C VAL A 2 11.26 -37.44 31.14
N TYR A 3 12.23 -36.77 31.76
CA TYR A 3 12.45 -35.35 31.58
C TYR A 3 13.08 -35.00 30.21
N LYS A 4 13.76 -35.95 29.57
CA LYS A 4 14.31 -35.75 28.22
C LYS A 4 13.19 -35.66 27.15
N CYS A 5 12.12 -36.36 27.36
CA CYS A 5 10.93 -36.26 26.51
C CYS A 5 10.17 -34.95 26.76
N LEU A 6 10.19 -34.43 27.97
CA LEU A 6 9.53 -33.20 28.34
C LEU A 6 10.24 -31.96 27.73
N ILE A 7 11.57 -32.01 27.66
CA ILE A 7 12.39 -30.94 27.05
C ILE A 7 12.17 -30.93 25.52
N PHE A 8 11.93 -32.09 24.91
CA PHE A 8 11.67 -32.18 23.49
C PHE A 8 10.29 -31.60 23.11
N LEU A 9 9.35 -31.68 24.04
CA LEU A 9 8.01 -31.09 23.83
C LEU A 9 7.97 -29.57 23.93
N LEU A 10 8.97 -28.99 24.62
CA LEU A 10 9.06 -27.51 24.76
C LEU A 10 9.61 -26.82 23.52
N PHE A 11 10.21 -27.58 22.59
CA PHE A 11 10.80 -27.04 21.37
C PHE A 11 9.85 -26.97 20.17
N LEU A 12 8.60 -27.45 20.36
CA LEU A 12 7.56 -27.27 19.33
C LEU A 12 6.86 -25.92 19.53
N ALA A 13 7.63 -24.85 19.41
CA ALA A 13 7.04 -23.51 19.31
C ALA A 13 6.30 -23.41 17.96
N PRO A 14 5.01 -23.05 17.95
CA PRO A 14 4.33 -22.83 16.68
C PRO A 14 5.00 -21.68 15.95
N MET A 15 5.57 -21.94 14.79
CA MET A 15 5.96 -20.88 13.88
C MET A 15 4.69 -20.18 13.42
N VAL A 16 4.42 -19.03 14.03
CA VAL A 16 3.35 -18.16 13.57
C VAL A 16 3.80 -17.62 12.22
N ALA A 17 3.24 -18.16 11.15
CA ALA A 17 3.45 -17.61 9.83
C ALA A 17 2.79 -16.22 9.77
N GLN A 18 3.60 -15.17 9.73
CA GLN A 18 3.11 -13.82 9.47
C GLN A 18 2.76 -13.72 8.00
N SER A 19 1.47 -13.70 7.70
CA SER A 19 1.02 -13.41 6.36
C SER A 19 1.12 -11.91 6.12
N ASN A 20 2.10 -11.50 5.32
CA ASN A 20 2.19 -10.12 4.85
C ASN A 20 1.11 -9.87 3.81
N THR A 21 0.00 -9.27 4.22
CA THR A 21 -1.00 -8.80 3.27
C THR A 21 -0.53 -7.49 2.64
N PRO A 22 -0.84 -7.22 1.33
CA PRO A 22 -0.45 -5.98 0.67
C PRO A 22 -0.90 -4.71 1.39
N LYS A 23 -1.91 -4.80 2.24
CA LYS A 23 -2.40 -3.68 3.06
C LYS A 23 -1.42 -3.24 4.14
N GLU A 24 -0.49 -4.10 4.55
CA GLU A 24 0.50 -3.77 5.58
C GLU A 24 1.68 -2.98 5.05
N LEU A 25 1.93 -3.00 3.73
CA LEU A 25 2.99 -2.23 3.10
C LEU A 25 2.78 -0.72 3.20
N TYR A 26 1.54 -0.28 3.34
CA TYR A 26 1.16 1.13 3.39
C TYR A 26 0.35 1.39 4.66
N SER A 27 1.04 1.32 5.81
CA SER A 27 0.39 1.56 7.09
C SER A 27 0.39 3.05 7.44
N PHE A 28 -0.71 3.48 8.06
CA PHE A 28 -0.86 4.83 8.57
C PHE A 28 -1.21 4.78 10.06
N THR A 29 -0.87 5.84 10.80
CA THR A 29 -1.17 5.93 12.22
C THR A 29 -2.63 6.29 12.49
N GLY A 30 -3.33 6.87 11.52
CA GLY A 30 -4.72 7.26 11.63
C GLY A 30 -5.60 6.65 10.55
N ILE A 31 -6.85 6.38 10.90
CA ILE A 31 -7.83 5.80 9.98
C ILE A 31 -8.18 6.76 8.84
N GLU A 32 -8.16 8.07 9.10
CA GLU A 32 -8.42 9.10 8.09
C GLU A 32 -7.42 9.06 6.95
N ASP A 33 -6.14 8.95 7.27
CA ASP A 33 -5.09 8.89 6.26
C ASP A 33 -5.17 7.60 5.46
N GLN A 34 -5.55 6.51 6.09
CA GLN A 34 -5.73 5.24 5.41
C GLN A 34 -6.90 5.28 4.43
N GLU A 35 -8.01 5.91 4.82
CA GLU A 35 -9.16 6.12 3.92
C GLU A 35 -8.80 7.05 2.76
N ARG A 36 -8.07 8.12 3.03
CA ARG A 36 -7.58 9.02 1.98
C ARG A 36 -6.71 8.27 0.97
N PHE A 37 -5.78 7.47 1.46
CA PHE A 37 -4.92 6.66 0.62
C PHE A 37 -5.73 5.71 -0.27
N SER A 38 -6.69 4.99 0.30
CA SER A 38 -7.55 4.08 -0.44
C SER A 38 -8.35 4.81 -1.53
N ASN A 39 -8.91 5.98 -1.21
CA ASN A 39 -9.67 6.78 -2.16
C ASN A 39 -8.79 7.30 -3.30
N LEU A 40 -7.59 7.78 -2.97
CA LEU A 40 -6.67 8.33 -3.96
C LEU A 40 -6.19 7.25 -4.95
N ILE A 41 -5.83 6.07 -4.46
CA ILE A 41 -5.36 5.00 -5.36
C ILE A 41 -6.49 4.42 -6.23
N GLU A 42 -7.74 4.56 -5.82
CA GLU A 42 -8.88 4.21 -6.66
C GLU A 42 -9.18 5.30 -7.70
N THR A 43 -8.92 6.56 -7.36
CA THR A 43 -9.18 7.70 -8.23
C THR A 43 -8.12 7.85 -9.32
N PHE A 44 -6.84 7.66 -8.96
CA PHE A 44 -5.76 7.80 -9.92
C PHE A 44 -5.63 6.61 -10.83
N ARG A 45 -5.27 6.89 -12.07
CA ARG A 45 -5.11 5.88 -13.11
C ARG A 45 -3.64 5.52 -13.29
N CYS A 46 -3.37 4.24 -13.52
CA CYS A 46 -2.04 3.80 -13.89
C CYS A 46 -1.80 4.14 -15.37
N PRO A 47 -0.77 4.97 -15.69
CA PRO A 47 -0.56 5.41 -17.08
C PRO A 47 -0.10 4.30 -18.03
N LYS A 48 0.39 3.18 -17.51
CA LYS A 48 0.85 2.04 -18.32
C LYS A 48 0.04 0.76 -18.09
N CYS A 49 -1.06 0.86 -17.38
CA CYS A 49 -1.93 -0.26 -17.11
C CYS A 49 -3.16 -0.21 -18.02
N GLN A 50 -3.67 -1.35 -18.41
CA GLN A 50 -4.88 -1.41 -19.24
C GLN A 50 -6.11 -0.99 -18.44
N SER A 51 -6.43 0.28 -18.47
CA SER A 51 -7.70 0.84 -17.96
C SER A 51 -8.02 0.58 -16.49
N SER A 52 -7.05 0.21 -15.66
CA SER A 52 -7.28 -0.01 -14.24
C SER A 52 -6.79 1.16 -13.40
N SER A 53 -7.44 1.36 -12.24
CA SER A 53 -6.95 2.29 -11.24
C SER A 53 -5.65 1.76 -10.60
N LEU A 54 -4.95 2.62 -9.86
CA LEU A 54 -3.76 2.20 -9.11
C LEU A 54 -4.08 1.07 -8.13
N ALA A 55 -5.26 1.11 -7.52
CA ALA A 55 -5.69 0.07 -6.57
C ALA A 55 -5.77 -1.31 -7.22
N GLY A 56 -6.18 -1.36 -8.48
CA GLY A 56 -6.35 -2.61 -9.21
C GLY A 56 -5.11 -3.10 -9.95
N SER A 57 -3.99 -2.40 -9.85
CA SER A 57 -2.80 -2.72 -10.63
C SER A 57 -1.63 -3.17 -9.75
N ASN A 58 -0.93 -4.22 -10.20
CA ASN A 58 0.31 -4.69 -9.60
C ASN A 58 1.54 -4.34 -10.46
N ALA A 59 1.37 -3.54 -11.51
CA ALA A 59 2.49 -3.10 -12.34
C ALA A 59 3.52 -2.31 -11.51
N PRO A 60 4.82 -2.40 -11.83
CA PRO A 60 5.85 -1.68 -11.07
C PRO A 60 5.61 -0.18 -10.97
N ILE A 61 5.14 0.45 -12.04
CA ILE A 61 4.81 1.88 -12.03
C ILE A 61 3.64 2.20 -11.10
N ALA A 62 2.65 1.31 -11.01
CA ALA A 62 1.53 1.50 -10.09
C ALA A 62 2.01 1.41 -8.63
N GLN A 63 2.92 0.52 -8.32
CA GLN A 63 3.52 0.40 -7.00
C GLN A 63 4.34 1.65 -6.63
N ASP A 64 5.11 2.18 -7.57
CA ASP A 64 5.86 3.42 -7.37
C ASP A 64 4.92 4.60 -7.07
N LEU A 65 3.83 4.71 -7.80
CA LEU A 65 2.83 5.76 -7.59
C LEU A 65 2.14 5.61 -6.22
N LYS A 66 1.79 4.41 -5.83
CA LYS A 66 1.22 4.16 -4.49
C LYS A 66 2.20 4.56 -3.40
N THR A 67 3.47 4.23 -3.55
CA THR A 67 4.52 4.60 -2.59
C THR A 67 4.65 6.11 -2.47
N GLU A 68 4.61 6.84 -3.61
CA GLU A 68 4.66 8.30 -3.60
C GLU A 68 3.45 8.92 -2.91
N ILE A 69 2.25 8.41 -3.19
CA ILE A 69 1.04 8.88 -2.53
C ILE A 69 1.11 8.65 -1.01
N HIS A 70 1.57 7.49 -0.60
CA HIS A 70 1.77 7.15 0.81
C HIS A 70 2.72 8.14 1.48
N ARG A 71 3.85 8.42 0.84
CA ARG A 71 4.84 9.37 1.34
C ARG A 71 4.26 10.77 1.49
N LEU A 72 3.54 11.24 0.48
CA LEU A 72 2.96 12.58 0.47
C LEU A 72 1.87 12.74 1.56
N ILE A 73 1.06 11.72 1.78
CA ILE A 73 0.08 11.75 2.87
C ILE A 73 0.79 11.83 4.23
N LYS A 74 1.86 11.06 4.42
CA LYS A 74 2.63 11.11 5.67
C LYS A 74 3.32 12.45 5.90
N GLU A 75 3.68 13.14 4.83
CA GLU A 75 4.24 14.51 4.90
C GLU A 75 3.18 15.57 5.20
N GLY A 76 1.91 15.20 5.25
CA GLY A 76 0.82 16.13 5.55
C GLY A 76 0.29 16.88 4.33
N LYS A 77 0.56 16.41 3.13
CA LYS A 77 0.06 17.03 1.90
C LYS A 77 -1.45 16.80 1.76
N SER A 78 -2.14 17.81 1.23
CA SER A 78 -3.56 17.69 0.91
C SER A 78 -3.76 16.85 -0.35
N ASP A 79 -5.00 16.39 -0.56
CA ASP A 79 -5.34 15.62 -1.76
C ASP A 79 -5.09 16.45 -3.03
N GLN A 80 -5.38 17.75 -3.00
CA GLN A 80 -5.10 18.66 -4.12
C GLN A 80 -3.61 18.79 -4.40
N GLN A 81 -2.79 18.85 -3.37
CA GLN A 81 -1.33 18.93 -3.52
C GLN A 81 -0.77 17.62 -4.09
N ILE A 82 -1.30 16.49 -3.66
CA ILE A 82 -0.91 15.18 -4.19
C ILE A 82 -1.29 15.07 -5.66
N GLU A 83 -2.50 15.48 -6.01
CA GLU A 83 -2.96 15.50 -7.40
C GLU A 83 -2.07 16.37 -8.28
N ALA A 84 -1.77 17.59 -7.84
CA ALA A 84 -0.90 18.51 -8.58
C ALA A 84 0.50 17.95 -8.76
N PHE A 85 1.07 17.33 -7.72
CA PHE A 85 2.37 16.69 -7.78
C PHE A 85 2.42 15.58 -8.81
N LEU A 86 1.43 14.69 -8.77
CA LEU A 86 1.38 13.56 -9.69
C LEU A 86 1.12 13.99 -11.13
N ARG A 87 0.29 15.01 -11.33
CA ARG A 87 0.08 15.61 -12.66
C ARG A 87 1.35 16.18 -13.25
N SER A 88 2.11 16.91 -12.45
CA SER A 88 3.36 17.54 -12.93
C SER A 88 4.39 16.50 -13.32
N ARG A 89 4.37 15.33 -12.71
CA ARG A 89 5.38 14.30 -12.89
C ARG A 89 5.00 13.24 -13.94
N TYR A 90 3.73 12.89 -14.00
CA TYR A 90 3.23 11.79 -14.83
C TYR A 90 2.23 12.22 -15.90
N GLY A 91 1.80 13.47 -15.90
CA GLY A 91 0.85 14.01 -16.86
C GLY A 91 -0.60 13.85 -16.44
N ASP A 92 -1.51 14.40 -17.26
CA ASP A 92 -2.95 14.44 -16.96
C ASP A 92 -3.64 13.06 -17.00
N PHE A 93 -3.01 12.08 -17.61
CA PHE A 93 -3.53 10.72 -17.68
C PHE A 93 -3.81 10.07 -16.34
N ILE A 94 -3.12 10.55 -15.31
CA ILE A 94 -3.22 9.98 -13.98
C ILE A 94 -4.58 10.23 -13.35
N ILE A 95 -5.30 11.23 -13.85
CA ILE A 95 -6.62 11.58 -13.35
C ILE A 95 -7.65 11.07 -14.35
N TYR A 96 -8.40 10.07 -13.89
CA TYR A 96 -9.51 9.55 -14.66
C TYR A 96 -10.80 10.24 -14.22
N LYS A 97 -11.33 11.07 -15.11
CA LYS A 97 -12.72 11.54 -15.00
C LYS A 97 -13.49 10.92 -16.14
N PRO A 98 -14.44 10.02 -15.84
CA PRO A 98 -15.32 9.48 -16.86
C PRO A 98 -16.20 10.56 -17.50
#